data_29a81556d9b8195698cdb4554a8a53d3
#
_entry.id   29a81556d9b8195698cdb4554a8a53d3
#
_cell.length_a   1.000
_cell.length_b   1.000
_cell.length_c   1.000
_cell.angle_alpha   90.00
_cell.angle_beta   90.00
_cell.angle_gamma   90.00
#
_symmetry.space_group_name_H-M   'P 1'
#
loop_
_entity.id
_entity.type
_entity.pdbx_description
1 polymer ?
#
loop_
_entity_poly.entity_id
_entity_poly.type
_entity_poly.pdbx_seq_one_letter_code
_entity_poly.pdbx_strand_id
1 'polypeptide(L)'
;MPGLRELAERTPPRRERHVDLLRAVAIVIVVLGHWMVIVVTGANGGVDGFSALEVLSWGRPITWLVQVMPVFFIVGGFANAASLASHTRAGKAVDDWLLDRSARLVRPTTALLVTLAAAALIARTAGVDPAQVGRAVWLASIPLWFLLVYLVVVFLTPLMHRLHRRAGLAVPLVLVVLVAAGDVARLAFDAAALQLGNYLFAWLAVHQTGFAWQDGTLPVRPGVAVPLFTGGAAAAVLLTVAGPYPVSMVDVPGTSFRNLSPPTLALLALATAQLGLALLLRDAGERRLRRLGPWMAVIAVNTVIMTVLLWHMSAFVVVAVTVYATGLFPLPRPPGATEAWLLWKLPWLAVLSVVLGAFVAVFGRIERRGPRRGAAASRSRWTPRALGRPRLRATVTTLGYAAAVLGLLGVAVAGPADHGPLGLPAAALAVFLAGAALLRAARAAPTGRGVADPDGRTGP
;
A
#
# COMPACT_ATOMS: atom_id res chain seq x y z
N MET A 1 21.18 9.64 14.17
CA MET A 1 20.29 9.99 13.05
C MET A 1 19.97 11.48 13.16
N PRO A 2 19.91 12.24 12.05
CA PRO A 2 19.50 13.64 12.11
C PRO A 2 18.11 13.75 12.75
N GLY A 3 17.89 14.79 13.56
CA GLY A 3 16.59 15.04 14.17
C GLY A 3 15.54 15.44 13.14
N LEU A 4 14.25 15.32 13.46
CA LEU A 4 13.16 15.70 12.55
C LEU A 4 13.28 17.14 12.07
N ARG A 5 13.74 18.04 12.93
CA ARG A 5 13.99 19.45 12.61
C ARG A 5 15.09 19.59 11.55
N GLU A 6 16.21 18.90 11.71
CA GLU A 6 17.30 18.89 10.76
C GLU A 6 16.89 18.33 9.39
N LEU A 7 16.06 17.27 9.37
CA LEU A 7 15.48 16.73 8.14
C LEU A 7 14.55 17.72 7.45
N ALA A 8 13.78 18.48 8.23
CA ALA A 8 12.88 19.50 7.72
C ALA A 8 13.62 20.71 7.13
N GLU A 9 14.67 21.16 7.80
CA GLU A 9 15.51 22.31 7.38
C GLU A 9 16.35 21.95 6.14
N ARG A 10 16.80 20.70 6.02
CA ARG A 10 17.57 20.19 4.86
C ARG A 10 16.71 19.78 3.66
N THR A 11 15.39 20.03 3.69
CA THR A 11 14.51 19.68 2.58
C THR A 11 14.85 20.49 1.34
N PRO A 12 15.15 19.85 0.18
CA PRO A 12 15.47 20.56 -1.05
C PRO A 12 14.31 21.47 -1.48
N PRO A 13 14.55 22.69 -2.00
CA PRO A 13 13.49 23.62 -2.42
C PRO A 13 12.56 23.07 -3.49
N ARG A 14 13.04 22.15 -4.34
CA ARG A 14 12.27 21.51 -5.43
C ARG A 14 11.40 20.33 -4.97
N ARG A 15 11.40 20.01 -3.66
CA ARG A 15 10.59 18.92 -3.15
C ARG A 15 9.12 19.31 -3.10
N GLU A 16 8.27 18.54 -3.75
CA GLU A 16 6.83 18.70 -3.74
C GLU A 16 6.27 18.22 -2.38
N ARG A 17 6.14 19.14 -1.42
CA ARG A 17 5.71 18.83 -0.05
C ARG A 17 4.24 18.40 0.02
N HIS A 18 3.42 18.93 -0.90
CA HIS A 18 2.01 18.57 -0.99
C HIS A 18 1.81 17.08 -1.30
N VAL A 19 2.63 16.49 -2.15
CA VAL A 19 2.61 15.02 -2.42
C VAL A 19 2.91 14.21 -1.16
N ASP A 20 3.86 14.66 -0.35
CA ASP A 20 4.18 14.04 0.94
C ASP A 20 3.03 14.21 1.96
N LEU A 21 2.32 15.36 1.94
CA LEU A 21 1.13 15.60 2.75
C LEU A 21 0.01 14.65 2.37
N LEU A 22 -0.31 14.53 1.08
CA LEU A 22 -1.35 13.62 0.60
C LEU A 22 -1.09 12.18 1.05
N ARG A 23 0.16 11.73 0.98
CA ARG A 23 0.54 10.40 1.46
C ARG A 23 0.34 10.24 2.97
N ALA A 24 0.74 11.25 3.76
CA ALA A 24 0.58 11.24 5.21
C ALA A 24 -0.90 11.28 5.64
N VAL A 25 -1.71 12.08 4.95
CA VAL A 25 -3.17 12.14 5.20
C VAL A 25 -3.83 10.81 4.82
N ALA A 26 -3.47 10.27 3.65
CA ALA A 26 -4.04 9.01 3.17
C ALA A 26 -3.77 7.85 4.14
N ILE A 27 -2.56 7.70 4.70
CA ILE A 27 -2.31 6.61 5.67
C ILE A 27 -3.12 6.78 6.96
N VAL A 28 -3.29 8.01 7.45
CA VAL A 28 -4.11 8.26 8.63
C VAL A 28 -5.57 7.88 8.37
N ILE A 29 -6.11 8.25 7.20
CA ILE A 29 -7.47 7.89 6.80
C ILE A 29 -7.63 6.37 6.67
N VAL A 30 -6.66 5.65 6.09
CA VAL A 30 -6.70 4.17 6.01
C VAL A 30 -6.78 3.55 7.39
N VAL A 31 -5.91 3.97 8.31
CA VAL A 31 -5.88 3.43 9.68
C VAL A 31 -7.19 3.68 10.39
N LEU A 32 -7.66 4.93 10.39
CA LEU A 32 -8.92 5.31 11.03
C LEU A 32 -10.12 4.63 10.36
N GLY A 33 -10.13 4.54 9.03
CA GLY A 33 -11.19 3.88 8.28
C GLY A 33 -11.35 2.41 8.65
N HIS A 34 -10.25 1.65 8.71
CA HIS A 34 -10.29 0.24 9.13
C HIS A 34 -10.74 0.10 10.60
N TRP A 35 -10.23 0.93 11.49
CA TRP A 35 -10.60 0.87 12.92
C TRP A 35 -12.03 1.29 13.17
N MET A 36 -12.58 2.18 12.37
CA MET A 36 -13.99 2.61 12.46
C MET A 36 -14.94 1.57 11.88
N VAL A 37 -14.58 0.93 10.75
CA VAL A 37 -15.50 0.06 10.03
C VAL A 37 -15.61 -1.34 10.63
N ILE A 38 -14.58 -1.84 11.32
CA ILE A 38 -14.59 -3.18 11.90
C ILE A 38 -15.29 -3.13 13.29
N VAL A 39 -16.31 -3.95 13.43
CA VAL A 39 -17.04 -4.16 14.71
C VAL A 39 -16.67 -5.53 15.24
N VAL A 40 -16.26 -5.59 16.49
CA VAL A 40 -15.96 -6.83 17.19
C VAL A 40 -17.21 -7.28 17.95
N THR A 41 -17.56 -8.55 17.82
CA THR A 41 -18.73 -9.15 18.49
C THR A 41 -18.35 -10.48 19.12
N GLY A 42 -19.15 -10.91 20.10
CA GLY A 42 -19.10 -12.26 20.65
C GLY A 42 -20.07 -13.17 19.91
N ALA A 43 -19.56 -14.23 19.30
CA ALA A 43 -20.38 -15.27 18.72
C ALA A 43 -19.82 -16.65 19.13
N ASN A 44 -20.68 -17.58 19.52
CA ASN A 44 -20.35 -18.96 19.83
C ASN A 44 -19.17 -19.17 20.80
N GLY A 45 -19.06 -18.29 21.83
CA GLY A 45 -17.99 -18.37 22.82
C GLY A 45 -16.62 -17.84 22.36
N GLY A 46 -16.55 -17.22 21.18
CA GLY A 46 -15.34 -16.61 20.63
C GLY A 46 -15.52 -15.16 20.23
N VAL A 47 -14.43 -14.54 19.80
CA VAL A 47 -14.43 -13.19 19.24
C VAL A 47 -14.65 -13.29 17.73
N ASP A 48 -15.65 -12.59 17.23
CA ASP A 48 -15.94 -12.45 15.81
C ASP A 48 -16.02 -10.98 15.40
N GLY A 49 -16.14 -10.68 14.11
CA GLY A 49 -16.24 -9.32 13.64
C GLY A 49 -16.97 -9.22 12.33
N PHE A 50 -17.64 -8.09 12.12
CA PHE A 50 -18.31 -7.75 10.88
C PHE A 50 -18.04 -6.30 10.47
N SER A 51 -18.39 -5.94 9.24
CA SER A 51 -18.27 -4.57 8.77
C SER A 51 -19.46 -3.74 9.20
N ALA A 52 -19.23 -2.60 9.85
CA ALA A 52 -20.30 -1.66 10.18
C ALA A 52 -21.16 -1.25 8.98
N LEU A 53 -20.59 -1.28 7.77
CA LEU A 53 -21.29 -0.94 6.52
C LEU A 53 -22.32 -1.99 6.07
N GLU A 54 -22.31 -3.18 6.66
CA GLU A 54 -23.35 -4.17 6.45
C GLU A 54 -24.68 -3.72 7.05
N VAL A 55 -24.60 -3.04 8.21
CA VAL A 55 -25.75 -2.58 8.99
C VAL A 55 -26.04 -1.09 8.77
N LEU A 56 -24.98 -0.25 8.70
CA LEU A 56 -25.10 1.20 8.57
C LEU A 56 -25.08 1.63 7.09
N SER A 57 -26.21 1.49 6.40
CA SER A 57 -26.32 1.86 4.98
C SER A 57 -26.01 3.33 4.71
N TRP A 58 -26.32 4.23 5.64
CA TRP A 58 -26.00 5.67 5.56
C TRP A 58 -24.48 5.93 5.57
N GLY A 59 -23.68 4.99 6.08
CA GLY A 59 -22.21 5.08 6.06
C GLY A 59 -21.59 4.83 4.68
N ARG A 60 -22.32 4.21 3.77
CA ARG A 60 -21.79 3.86 2.42
C ARG A 60 -21.36 5.07 1.59
N PRO A 61 -22.08 6.20 1.52
CA PRO A 61 -21.59 7.41 0.85
C PRO A 61 -20.32 8.00 1.49
N ILE A 62 -20.13 7.85 2.81
CA ILE A 62 -18.93 8.35 3.51
C ILE A 62 -17.67 7.65 3.00
N THR A 63 -17.80 6.43 2.46
CA THR A 63 -16.67 5.70 1.87
C THR A 63 -16.01 6.46 0.71
N TRP A 64 -16.68 7.40 0.06
CA TRP A 64 -16.10 8.24 -0.99
C TRP A 64 -15.00 9.17 -0.47
N LEU A 65 -15.14 9.62 0.78
CA LEU A 65 -14.15 10.48 1.44
C LEU A 65 -12.98 9.68 2.00
N VAL A 66 -13.26 8.45 2.48
CA VAL A 66 -12.25 7.61 3.14
C VAL A 66 -11.59 6.59 2.21
N GLN A 67 -12.08 6.43 0.98
CA GLN A 67 -11.44 5.59 -0.04
C GLN A 67 -10.25 6.33 -0.66
N VAL A 68 -9.13 6.29 0.04
CA VAL A 68 -7.91 7.03 -0.33
C VAL A 68 -6.88 6.17 -1.07
N MET A 69 -7.23 4.94 -1.42
CA MET A 69 -6.33 4.08 -2.19
C MET A 69 -5.92 4.71 -3.53
N PRO A 70 -6.83 5.36 -4.31
CA PRO A 70 -6.40 6.07 -5.50
C PRO A 70 -5.35 7.15 -5.22
N VAL A 71 -5.48 7.90 -4.12
CA VAL A 71 -4.49 8.92 -3.73
C VAL A 71 -3.11 8.29 -3.51
N PHE A 72 -3.03 7.11 -2.87
CA PHE A 72 -1.76 6.39 -2.72
C PHE A 72 -1.11 6.04 -4.06
N PHE A 73 -1.90 5.58 -5.04
CA PHE A 73 -1.38 5.25 -6.36
C PHE A 73 -0.99 6.50 -7.16
N ILE A 74 -1.75 7.61 -7.07
CA ILE A 74 -1.40 8.90 -7.69
C ILE A 74 -0.04 9.39 -7.14
N VAL A 75 0.08 9.52 -5.81
CA VAL A 75 1.33 10.00 -5.19
C VAL A 75 2.47 9.01 -5.33
N GLY A 76 2.15 7.71 -5.42
CA GLY A 76 3.10 6.64 -5.75
C GLY A 76 3.65 6.80 -7.15
N GLY A 77 2.78 7.08 -8.13
CA GLY A 77 3.15 7.37 -9.51
C GLY A 77 4.07 8.57 -9.62
N PHE A 78 3.67 9.70 -9.02
CA PHE A 78 4.50 10.90 -8.95
C PHE A 78 5.90 10.61 -8.38
N ALA A 79 5.98 9.95 -7.23
CA ALA A 79 7.24 9.66 -6.55
C ALA A 79 8.11 8.63 -7.32
N ASN A 80 7.48 7.65 -7.98
CA ASN A 80 8.17 6.65 -8.77
C ASN A 80 8.74 7.27 -10.05
N ALA A 81 7.97 8.08 -10.78
CA ALA A 81 8.44 8.79 -11.97
C ALA A 81 9.61 9.72 -11.62
N ALA A 82 9.46 10.58 -10.60
CA ALA A 82 10.51 11.50 -10.17
C ALA A 82 11.81 10.78 -9.79
N SER A 83 11.69 9.68 -9.02
CA SER A 83 12.87 8.94 -8.56
C SER A 83 13.50 8.09 -9.67
N LEU A 84 12.72 7.50 -10.58
CA LEU A 84 13.24 6.76 -11.73
C LEU A 84 13.97 7.71 -12.68
N ALA A 85 13.37 8.86 -13.00
CA ALA A 85 14.00 9.88 -13.84
C ALA A 85 15.31 10.42 -13.23
N SER A 86 15.35 10.64 -11.92
CA SER A 86 16.58 11.03 -11.23
C SER A 86 17.65 9.93 -11.27
N HIS A 87 17.23 8.67 -11.11
CA HIS A 87 18.12 7.51 -11.12
C HIS A 87 18.76 7.29 -12.51
N THR A 88 17.97 7.40 -13.56
CA THR A 88 18.44 7.24 -14.95
C THR A 88 19.32 8.41 -15.40
N ARG A 89 19.00 9.66 -14.99
CA ARG A 89 19.88 10.82 -15.22
C ARG A 89 21.25 10.67 -14.56
N ALA A 90 21.31 9.99 -13.41
CA ALA A 90 22.56 9.66 -12.74
C ALA A 90 23.30 8.45 -13.37
N GLY A 91 22.90 7.97 -14.56
CA GLY A 91 23.52 6.87 -15.27
C GLY A 91 23.40 5.50 -14.61
N LYS A 92 22.49 5.33 -13.62
CA LYS A 92 22.33 4.09 -12.87
C LYS A 92 21.38 3.12 -13.59
N ALA A 93 21.61 1.82 -13.38
CA ALA A 93 20.78 0.79 -13.98
C ALA A 93 19.36 0.76 -13.39
N VAL A 94 18.36 0.48 -14.21
CA VAL A 94 16.94 0.34 -13.79
C VAL A 94 16.78 -0.76 -12.74
N ASP A 95 17.55 -1.85 -12.85
CA ASP A 95 17.52 -2.94 -11.87
C ASP A 95 17.92 -2.48 -10.47
N ASP A 96 18.86 -1.54 -10.34
CA ASP A 96 19.25 -0.95 -9.06
C ASP A 96 18.09 -0.16 -8.44
N TRP A 97 17.34 0.56 -9.28
CA TRP A 97 16.15 1.27 -8.83
C TRP A 97 15.05 0.30 -8.34
N LEU A 98 14.79 -0.77 -9.09
CA LEU A 98 13.83 -1.81 -8.70
C LEU A 98 14.23 -2.47 -7.38
N LEU A 99 15.49 -2.86 -7.21
CA LEU A 99 16.01 -3.48 -6.00
C LEU A 99 15.98 -2.53 -4.79
N ASP A 100 16.21 -1.23 -4.99
CA ASP A 100 16.09 -0.24 -3.94
C ASP A 100 14.62 -0.02 -3.51
N ARG A 101 13.67 -0.05 -4.47
CA ARG A 101 12.24 0.06 -4.21
C ARG A 101 11.70 -1.19 -3.52
N SER A 102 12.02 -2.38 -4.04
CA SER A 102 11.58 -3.64 -3.43
C SER A 102 12.04 -3.77 -1.98
N ALA A 103 13.28 -3.40 -1.69
CA ALA A 103 13.80 -3.49 -0.34
C ALA A 103 13.05 -2.65 0.71
N ARG A 104 12.46 -1.52 0.29
CA ARG A 104 11.62 -0.67 1.17
C ARG A 104 10.27 -1.29 1.48
N LEU A 105 9.76 -2.14 0.57
CA LEU A 105 8.47 -2.81 0.70
C LEU A 105 8.64 -4.18 1.35
N VAL A 106 9.54 -5.01 0.83
CA VAL A 106 9.71 -6.41 1.21
C VAL A 106 10.28 -6.58 2.64
N ARG A 107 11.20 -5.71 3.08
CA ARG A 107 11.79 -5.84 4.43
C ARG A 107 10.77 -5.69 5.57
N PRO A 108 9.96 -4.62 5.63
CA PRO A 108 8.97 -4.49 6.69
C PRO A 108 7.88 -5.56 6.57
N THR A 109 7.54 -6.01 5.36
CA THR A 109 6.60 -7.11 5.14
C THR A 109 7.14 -8.45 5.64
N THR A 110 8.41 -8.73 5.40
CA THR A 110 9.07 -9.93 5.97
C THR A 110 8.99 -9.91 7.48
N ALA A 111 9.24 -8.76 8.11
CA ALA A 111 9.13 -8.62 9.55
C ALA A 111 7.71 -8.90 10.06
N LEU A 112 6.68 -8.36 9.38
CA LEU A 112 5.29 -8.65 9.73
C LEU A 112 4.98 -10.13 9.61
N LEU A 113 5.22 -10.75 8.44
CA LEU A 113 4.86 -12.15 8.18
C LEU A 113 5.57 -13.12 9.14
N VAL A 114 6.86 -12.90 9.41
CA VAL A 114 7.62 -13.71 10.36
C VAL A 114 7.08 -13.53 11.78
N THR A 115 6.73 -12.31 12.18
CA THR A 115 6.17 -12.07 13.52
C THR A 115 4.76 -12.67 13.64
N LEU A 116 3.91 -12.58 12.62
CA LEU A 116 2.59 -13.21 12.64
C LEU A 116 2.70 -14.74 12.72
N ALA A 117 3.59 -15.35 11.95
CA ALA A 117 3.85 -16.79 12.00
C ALA A 117 4.36 -17.24 13.38
N ALA A 118 5.29 -16.49 13.97
CA ALA A 118 5.80 -16.78 15.32
C ALA A 118 4.71 -16.62 16.38
N ALA A 119 3.90 -15.55 16.31
CA ALA A 119 2.80 -15.33 17.24
C ALA A 119 1.72 -16.41 17.11
N ALA A 120 1.38 -16.85 15.89
CA ALA A 120 0.46 -17.95 15.65
C ALA A 120 0.99 -19.27 16.26
N LEU A 121 2.26 -19.58 16.03
CA LEU A 121 2.89 -20.78 16.61
C LEU A 121 2.84 -20.75 18.14
N ILE A 122 3.19 -19.62 18.76
CA ILE A 122 3.14 -19.46 20.23
C ILE A 122 1.69 -19.64 20.74
N ALA A 123 0.70 -18.99 20.10
CA ALA A 123 -0.70 -19.10 20.48
C ALA A 123 -1.21 -20.56 20.37
N ARG A 124 -0.84 -21.26 19.30
CA ARG A 124 -1.20 -22.68 19.08
C ARG A 124 -0.57 -23.60 20.13
N THR A 125 0.69 -23.39 20.46
CA THR A 125 1.38 -24.17 21.53
C THR A 125 0.83 -23.87 22.92
N ALA A 126 0.27 -22.67 23.12
CA ALA A 126 -0.46 -22.29 24.35
C ALA A 126 -1.91 -22.81 24.40
N GLY A 127 -2.37 -23.58 23.39
CA GLY A 127 -3.71 -24.17 23.38
C GLY A 127 -4.82 -23.27 22.86
N VAL A 128 -4.51 -22.14 22.24
CA VAL A 128 -5.53 -21.28 21.62
C VAL A 128 -6.16 -22.00 20.43
N ASP A 129 -7.49 -21.88 20.32
CA ASP A 129 -8.28 -22.51 19.25
C ASP A 129 -7.72 -22.13 17.86
N PRO A 130 -7.47 -23.13 17.00
CA PRO A 130 -6.95 -22.97 15.64
C PRO A 130 -7.72 -21.97 14.78
N ALA A 131 -9.05 -22.00 14.85
CA ALA A 131 -9.89 -21.10 14.05
C ALA A 131 -9.78 -19.63 14.51
N GLN A 132 -9.60 -19.39 15.82
CA GLN A 132 -9.36 -18.06 16.34
C GLN A 132 -7.98 -17.52 15.92
N VAL A 133 -6.93 -18.35 15.96
CA VAL A 133 -5.61 -17.99 15.47
C VAL A 133 -5.65 -17.68 13.98
N GLY A 134 -6.33 -18.50 13.17
CA GLY A 134 -6.51 -18.26 11.74
C GLY A 134 -7.20 -16.92 11.45
N ARG A 135 -8.29 -16.62 12.14
CA ARG A 135 -9.01 -15.33 12.01
C ARG A 135 -8.14 -14.13 12.42
N ALA A 136 -7.41 -14.23 13.52
CA ALA A 136 -6.54 -13.16 14.01
C ALA A 136 -5.40 -12.85 13.01
N VAL A 137 -4.76 -13.87 12.48
CA VAL A 137 -3.69 -13.74 11.48
C VAL A 137 -4.24 -13.20 10.16
N TRP A 138 -5.40 -13.67 9.69
CA TRP A 138 -6.07 -13.16 8.51
C TRP A 138 -6.39 -11.67 8.65
N LEU A 139 -7.00 -11.23 9.75
CA LEU A 139 -7.27 -9.81 10.01
C LEU A 139 -5.97 -8.99 10.01
N ALA A 140 -4.93 -9.47 10.68
CA ALA A 140 -3.64 -8.77 10.72
C ALA A 140 -2.96 -8.71 9.33
N SER A 141 -3.30 -9.60 8.42
CA SER A 141 -2.75 -9.66 7.06
C SER A 141 -3.54 -8.85 6.03
N ILE A 142 -4.71 -8.29 6.37
CA ILE A 142 -5.52 -7.47 5.44
C ILE A 142 -4.70 -6.42 4.68
N PRO A 143 -3.75 -5.66 5.29
CA PRO A 143 -3.00 -4.65 4.55
C PRO A 143 -2.14 -5.20 3.39
N LEU A 144 -1.87 -6.51 3.36
CA LEU A 144 -0.97 -7.12 2.39
C LEU A 144 -1.52 -7.13 0.95
N TRP A 145 -2.85 -7.09 0.77
CA TRP A 145 -3.44 -7.01 -0.57
C TRP A 145 -3.00 -5.74 -1.31
N PHE A 146 -2.97 -4.60 -0.60
CA PHE A 146 -2.46 -3.35 -1.19
C PHE A 146 -1.00 -3.49 -1.58
N LEU A 147 -0.19 -4.07 -0.69
CA LEU A 147 1.23 -4.24 -0.95
C LEU A 147 1.50 -5.17 -2.13
N LEU A 148 0.71 -6.24 -2.28
CA LEU A 148 0.74 -7.13 -3.43
C LEU A 148 0.59 -6.33 -4.74
N VAL A 149 -0.50 -5.57 -4.86
CA VAL A 149 -0.78 -4.76 -6.05
C VAL A 149 0.30 -3.69 -6.26
N TYR A 150 0.70 -3.00 -5.19
CA TYR A 150 1.71 -1.95 -5.28
C TYR A 150 3.09 -2.48 -5.69
N LEU A 151 3.45 -3.69 -5.26
CA LEU A 151 4.70 -4.34 -5.66
C LEU A 151 4.71 -4.65 -7.17
N VAL A 152 3.58 -5.12 -7.73
CA VAL A 152 3.40 -5.33 -9.17
C VAL A 152 3.51 -4.01 -9.93
N VAL A 153 2.84 -2.95 -9.46
CA VAL A 153 2.88 -1.62 -10.07
C VAL A 153 4.30 -1.04 -10.06
N VAL A 154 5.05 -1.20 -8.96
CA VAL A 154 6.45 -0.78 -8.87
C VAL A 154 7.32 -1.56 -9.86
N PHE A 155 7.13 -2.87 -10.00
CA PHE A 155 7.86 -3.69 -10.97
C PHE A 155 7.60 -3.24 -12.42
N LEU A 156 6.35 -2.90 -12.74
CA LEU A 156 5.95 -2.43 -14.06
C LEU A 156 6.28 -0.94 -14.31
N THR A 157 6.65 -0.18 -13.29
CA THR A 157 6.92 1.27 -13.41
C THR A 157 7.90 1.62 -14.55
N PRO A 158 9.03 0.92 -14.76
CA PRO A 158 9.96 1.26 -15.86
C PRO A 158 9.33 1.08 -17.24
N LEU A 159 8.51 0.05 -17.44
CA LEU A 159 7.76 -0.17 -18.68
C LEU A 159 6.71 0.93 -18.86
N MET A 160 5.90 1.16 -17.85
CA MET A 160 4.83 2.16 -17.87
C MET A 160 5.37 3.58 -18.07
N HIS A 161 6.54 3.89 -17.50
CA HIS A 161 7.20 5.18 -17.73
C HIS A 161 7.69 5.34 -19.18
N ARG A 162 8.19 4.27 -19.81
CA ARG A 162 8.55 4.29 -21.25
C ARG A 162 7.32 4.50 -22.13
N LEU A 163 6.21 3.81 -21.84
CA LEU A 163 4.95 3.97 -22.56
C LEU A 163 4.41 5.40 -22.40
N HIS A 164 4.43 5.93 -21.17
CA HIS A 164 4.02 7.30 -20.88
C HIS A 164 4.82 8.33 -21.70
N ARG A 165 6.13 8.17 -21.75
CA ARG A 165 7.00 9.06 -22.54
C ARG A 165 6.73 9.00 -24.06
N ARG A 166 6.14 7.91 -24.58
CA ARG A 166 5.81 7.74 -26.00
C ARG A 166 4.40 8.22 -26.34
N ALA A 167 3.43 7.94 -25.46
CA ALA A 167 2.02 8.10 -25.75
C ALA A 167 1.26 8.98 -24.71
N GLY A 168 1.96 9.53 -23.70
CA GLY A 168 1.37 10.46 -22.74
C GLY A 168 0.09 9.92 -22.09
N LEU A 169 -0.96 10.75 -22.13
CA LEU A 169 -2.28 10.45 -21.56
C LEU A 169 -3.05 9.34 -22.30
N ALA A 170 -2.64 8.95 -23.52
CA ALA A 170 -3.28 7.82 -24.19
C ALA A 170 -3.09 6.51 -23.39
N VAL A 171 -1.99 6.37 -22.64
CA VAL A 171 -1.74 5.17 -21.83
C VAL A 171 -2.79 4.98 -20.74
N PRO A 172 -3.05 5.93 -19.82
CA PRO A 172 -4.11 5.77 -18.84
C PRO A 172 -5.49 5.66 -19.46
N LEU A 173 -5.77 6.32 -20.60
CA LEU A 173 -7.05 6.19 -21.31
C LEU A 173 -7.29 4.76 -21.81
N VAL A 174 -6.29 4.12 -22.43
CA VAL A 174 -6.38 2.71 -22.85
C VAL A 174 -6.63 1.81 -21.64
N LEU A 175 -5.95 2.04 -20.53
CA LEU A 175 -6.16 1.26 -19.30
C LEU A 175 -7.59 1.44 -18.74
N VAL A 176 -8.16 2.66 -18.81
CA VAL A 176 -9.55 2.92 -18.43
C VAL A 176 -10.52 2.16 -19.35
N VAL A 177 -10.27 2.13 -20.66
CA VAL A 177 -11.08 1.35 -21.63
C VAL A 177 -11.00 -0.16 -21.30
N LEU A 178 -9.83 -0.67 -20.92
CA LEU A 178 -9.70 -2.06 -20.50
C LEU A 178 -10.48 -2.35 -19.21
N VAL A 179 -10.51 -1.42 -18.25
CA VAL A 179 -11.35 -1.54 -17.05
C VAL A 179 -12.83 -1.55 -17.42
N ALA A 180 -13.25 -0.65 -18.32
CA ALA A 180 -14.63 -0.61 -18.83
C ALA A 180 -15.03 -1.95 -19.48
N ALA A 181 -14.14 -2.50 -20.31
CA ALA A 181 -14.37 -3.78 -20.95
C ALA A 181 -14.53 -4.92 -19.94
N GLY A 182 -13.70 -4.94 -18.88
CA GLY A 182 -13.84 -5.89 -17.77
C GLY A 182 -15.16 -5.76 -17.01
N ASP A 183 -15.60 -4.51 -16.74
CA ASP A 183 -16.88 -4.25 -16.08
C ASP A 183 -18.07 -4.69 -16.98
N VAL A 184 -18.02 -4.38 -18.27
CA VAL A 184 -19.05 -4.83 -19.24
C VAL A 184 -19.06 -6.36 -19.33
N ALA A 185 -17.91 -7.00 -19.39
CA ALA A 185 -17.82 -8.47 -19.40
C ALA A 185 -18.51 -9.09 -18.17
N ARG A 186 -18.34 -8.49 -17.02
CA ARG A 186 -18.96 -8.93 -15.75
C ARG A 186 -20.46 -8.65 -15.73
N LEU A 187 -20.89 -7.44 -16.12
CA LEU A 187 -22.27 -6.98 -15.96
C LEU A 187 -23.21 -7.51 -17.05
N ALA A 188 -22.73 -7.57 -18.30
CA ALA A 188 -23.55 -7.97 -19.44
C ALA A 188 -23.46 -9.47 -19.78
N PHE A 189 -22.33 -10.11 -19.47
CA PHE A 189 -22.05 -11.49 -19.88
C PHE A 189 -21.76 -12.44 -18.70
N ASP A 190 -21.85 -11.96 -17.45
CA ASP A 190 -21.49 -12.66 -16.21
C ASP A 190 -20.07 -13.30 -16.23
N ALA A 191 -19.19 -12.74 -17.04
CA ALA A 191 -17.82 -13.22 -17.22
C ALA A 191 -16.86 -12.63 -16.16
N ALA A 192 -17.07 -12.99 -14.88
CA ALA A 192 -16.32 -12.48 -13.75
C ALA A 192 -14.78 -12.64 -13.88
N ALA A 193 -14.33 -13.70 -14.54
CA ALA A 193 -12.90 -13.95 -14.75
C ALA A 193 -12.23 -12.87 -15.59
N LEU A 194 -12.90 -12.26 -16.56
CA LEU A 194 -12.36 -11.20 -17.39
C LEU A 194 -12.20 -9.89 -16.60
N GLN A 195 -13.04 -9.65 -15.59
CA GLN A 195 -12.93 -8.49 -14.71
C GLN A 195 -11.68 -8.55 -13.80
N LEU A 196 -11.08 -9.73 -13.58
CA LEU A 196 -9.87 -9.85 -12.76
C LEU A 196 -8.70 -9.00 -13.29
N GLY A 197 -8.65 -8.72 -14.59
CA GLY A 197 -7.68 -7.79 -15.18
C GLY A 197 -7.74 -6.38 -14.60
N ASN A 198 -8.88 -5.97 -14.07
CA ASN A 198 -9.09 -4.65 -13.46
C ASN A 198 -8.21 -4.45 -12.21
N TYR A 199 -7.81 -5.50 -11.49
CA TYR A 199 -6.82 -5.38 -10.41
C TYR A 199 -5.49 -4.80 -10.89
N LEU A 200 -5.13 -5.02 -12.14
CA LEU A 200 -3.91 -4.46 -12.72
C LEU A 200 -4.19 -3.15 -13.46
N PHE A 201 -5.16 -3.14 -14.36
CA PHE A 201 -5.41 -2.03 -15.27
C PHE A 201 -5.84 -0.76 -14.53
N ALA A 202 -6.72 -0.87 -13.54
CA ALA A 202 -7.20 0.28 -12.79
C ALA A 202 -6.07 0.95 -11.99
N TRP A 203 -5.28 0.17 -11.26
CA TRP A 203 -4.21 0.74 -10.45
C TRP A 203 -3.06 1.28 -11.30
N LEU A 204 -2.78 0.67 -12.45
CA LEU A 204 -1.83 1.23 -13.42
C LEU A 204 -2.37 2.54 -14.02
N ALA A 205 -3.66 2.64 -14.36
CA ALA A 205 -4.28 3.87 -14.87
C ALA A 205 -4.15 5.00 -13.85
N VAL A 206 -4.52 4.76 -12.60
CA VAL A 206 -4.40 5.75 -11.53
C VAL A 206 -2.94 6.13 -11.26
N HIS A 207 -2.02 5.17 -11.24
CA HIS A 207 -0.59 5.42 -11.06
C HIS A 207 0.01 6.27 -12.21
N GLN A 208 -0.46 6.09 -13.43
CA GLN A 208 -0.05 6.88 -14.61
C GLN A 208 -0.44 8.36 -14.51
N THR A 209 -1.56 8.68 -13.87
CA THR A 209 -1.92 10.08 -13.64
C THR A 209 -0.91 10.81 -12.77
N GLY A 210 -0.26 10.08 -11.85
CA GLY A 210 0.86 10.58 -11.07
C GLY A 210 2.10 10.90 -11.92
N PHE A 211 2.36 10.15 -13.00
CA PHE A 211 3.43 10.48 -13.95
C PHE A 211 3.11 11.77 -14.70
N ALA A 212 1.88 11.88 -15.21
CA ALA A 212 1.42 13.06 -15.93
C ALA A 212 1.43 14.33 -15.07
N TRP A 213 1.15 14.20 -13.78
CA TRP A 213 1.33 15.29 -12.82
C TRP A 213 2.81 15.64 -12.64
N GLN A 214 3.67 14.64 -12.50
CA GLN A 214 5.10 14.82 -12.22
C GLN A 214 5.86 15.50 -13.36
N ASP A 215 5.55 15.19 -14.61
CA ASP A 215 6.23 15.74 -15.78
C ASP A 215 5.54 17.00 -16.37
N GLY A 216 4.39 17.40 -15.79
CA GLY A 216 3.63 18.56 -16.20
C GLY A 216 2.70 18.35 -17.41
N THR A 217 2.61 17.13 -17.96
CA THR A 217 1.62 16.75 -18.98
C THR A 217 0.19 17.02 -18.47
N LEU A 218 -0.01 16.87 -17.16
CA LEU A 218 -1.21 17.29 -16.46
C LEU A 218 -0.89 18.57 -15.64
N PRO A 219 -1.17 19.77 -16.18
CA PRO A 219 -0.77 21.00 -15.53
C PRO A 219 -1.62 21.31 -14.29
N VAL A 220 -0.96 21.85 -13.26
CA VAL A 220 -1.63 22.29 -12.03
C VAL A 220 -2.23 23.68 -12.24
N ARG A 221 -3.46 23.71 -12.76
CA ARG A 221 -4.22 24.95 -12.97
C ARG A 221 -5.72 24.69 -12.81
N PRO A 222 -6.51 25.70 -12.36
CA PRO A 222 -7.95 25.53 -12.14
C PRO A 222 -8.71 25.01 -13.37
N GLY A 223 -8.35 25.46 -14.58
CA GLY A 223 -8.97 25.01 -15.83
C GLY A 223 -8.80 23.52 -16.15
N VAL A 224 -7.89 22.82 -15.47
CA VAL A 224 -7.75 21.36 -15.55
C VAL A 224 -8.29 20.69 -14.30
N ALA A 225 -7.94 21.23 -13.14
CA ALA A 225 -8.26 20.61 -11.86
C ALA A 225 -9.77 20.64 -11.54
N VAL A 226 -10.47 21.74 -11.88
CA VAL A 226 -11.94 21.86 -11.67
C VAL A 226 -12.71 20.84 -12.52
N PRO A 227 -12.51 20.75 -13.85
CA PRO A 227 -13.17 19.70 -14.65
C PRO A 227 -12.87 18.28 -14.20
N LEU A 228 -11.64 17.98 -13.78
CA LEU A 228 -11.32 16.64 -13.23
C LEU A 228 -12.09 16.37 -11.93
N PHE A 229 -12.17 17.35 -11.04
CA PHE A 229 -12.91 17.21 -9.79
C PHE A 229 -14.41 17.06 -10.03
N THR A 230 -15.02 18.01 -10.73
CA THR A 230 -16.47 18.03 -10.95
C THR A 230 -16.94 16.93 -11.90
N GLY A 231 -16.21 16.70 -13.00
CA GLY A 231 -16.51 15.63 -13.95
C GLY A 231 -16.32 14.24 -13.35
N GLY A 232 -15.26 14.03 -12.58
CA GLY A 232 -15.04 12.78 -11.87
C GLY A 232 -16.11 12.52 -10.80
N ALA A 233 -16.47 13.53 -10.01
CA ALA A 233 -17.54 13.43 -9.03
C ALA A 233 -18.91 13.17 -9.67
N ALA A 234 -19.24 13.90 -10.73
CA ALA A 234 -20.50 13.71 -11.47
C ALA A 234 -20.56 12.30 -12.09
N ALA A 235 -19.47 11.83 -12.70
CA ALA A 235 -19.39 10.47 -13.24
C ALA A 235 -19.56 9.41 -12.14
N ALA A 236 -18.93 9.58 -10.98
CA ALA A 236 -19.09 8.65 -9.87
C ALA A 236 -20.53 8.61 -9.36
N VAL A 237 -21.19 9.77 -9.22
CA VAL A 237 -22.62 9.86 -8.86
C VAL A 237 -23.49 9.19 -9.92
N LEU A 238 -23.29 9.49 -11.20
CA LEU A 238 -24.08 8.91 -12.29
C LEU A 238 -23.93 7.38 -12.32
N LEU A 239 -22.72 6.87 -12.21
CA LEU A 239 -22.45 5.43 -12.23
C LEU A 239 -23.05 4.69 -11.03
N THR A 240 -23.13 5.32 -9.85
CA THR A 240 -23.61 4.67 -8.63
C THR A 240 -25.09 4.90 -8.35
N VAL A 241 -25.67 6.04 -8.78
CA VAL A 241 -27.08 6.37 -8.51
C VAL A 241 -27.97 5.93 -9.68
N ALA A 242 -27.55 6.17 -10.92
CA ALA A 242 -28.30 5.80 -12.13
C ALA A 242 -27.73 4.55 -12.83
N GLY A 243 -26.48 4.18 -12.54
CA GLY A 243 -25.81 3.02 -13.11
C GLY A 243 -25.84 1.79 -12.22
N PRO A 244 -25.16 0.70 -12.62
CA PRO A 244 -25.21 -0.59 -11.95
C PRO A 244 -24.23 -0.71 -10.77
N TYR A 245 -23.46 0.33 -10.45
CA TYR A 245 -22.40 0.25 -9.45
C TYR A 245 -22.91 0.55 -8.03
N PRO A 246 -22.42 -0.17 -7.00
CA PRO A 246 -22.82 0.10 -5.62
C PRO A 246 -22.32 1.48 -5.16
N VAL A 247 -23.07 2.09 -4.24
CA VAL A 247 -22.70 3.40 -3.67
C VAL A 247 -21.41 3.32 -2.84
N SER A 248 -21.17 2.20 -2.16
CA SER A 248 -19.95 2.01 -1.35
C SER A 248 -18.70 1.91 -2.25
N MET A 249 -17.69 2.70 -1.96
CA MET A 249 -16.39 2.66 -2.63
C MET A 249 -15.38 1.73 -1.94
N VAL A 250 -15.78 1.10 -0.86
CA VAL A 250 -15.05 0.01 -0.19
C VAL A 250 -15.92 -1.25 -0.22
N ASP A 251 -15.28 -2.40 -0.07
CA ASP A 251 -15.99 -3.66 -0.09
C ASP A 251 -16.90 -3.81 1.13
N VAL A 252 -18.14 -4.21 0.89
CA VAL A 252 -19.11 -4.58 1.91
C VAL A 252 -19.34 -6.08 1.79
N PRO A 253 -19.09 -6.87 2.85
CA PRO A 253 -19.36 -8.30 2.84
C PRO A 253 -20.81 -8.62 2.44
N GLY A 254 -21.00 -9.75 1.76
CA GLY A 254 -22.33 -10.16 1.29
C GLY A 254 -22.83 -9.49 0.00
N THR A 255 -22.12 -8.51 -0.56
CA THR A 255 -22.48 -7.91 -1.85
C THR A 255 -21.84 -8.67 -3.01
N SER A 256 -22.63 -8.94 -4.05
CA SER A 256 -22.20 -9.69 -5.26
C SER A 256 -21.30 -8.86 -6.19
N PHE A 257 -21.49 -7.54 -6.20
CA PHE A 257 -20.71 -6.61 -7.00
C PHE A 257 -20.09 -5.53 -6.11
N ARG A 258 -18.81 -5.23 -6.32
CA ARG A 258 -18.00 -4.37 -5.46
C ARG A 258 -17.20 -3.39 -6.30
N ASN A 259 -16.92 -2.18 -5.77
CA ASN A 259 -16.15 -1.19 -6.51
C ASN A 259 -14.64 -1.33 -6.35
N LEU A 260 -14.18 -2.00 -5.28
CA LEU A 260 -12.74 -2.11 -4.96
C LEU A 260 -12.13 -3.44 -5.40
N SER A 261 -12.91 -4.51 -5.41
CA SER A 261 -12.39 -5.87 -5.61
C SER A 261 -13.24 -6.69 -6.59
N PRO A 262 -12.93 -6.66 -7.90
CA PRO A 262 -11.92 -5.86 -8.61
C PRO A 262 -12.30 -4.38 -8.74
N PRO A 263 -11.32 -3.47 -8.93
CA PRO A 263 -11.60 -2.04 -9.14
C PRO A 263 -12.45 -1.79 -10.39
N THR A 264 -13.41 -0.86 -10.27
CA THR A 264 -14.40 -0.55 -11.32
C THR A 264 -14.25 0.84 -11.90
N LEU A 265 -15.00 1.15 -12.96
CA LEU A 265 -15.13 2.50 -13.51
C LEU A 265 -15.62 3.52 -12.47
N ALA A 266 -16.51 3.14 -11.56
CA ALA A 266 -16.99 4.04 -10.51
C ALA A 266 -15.85 4.45 -9.57
N LEU A 267 -14.95 3.51 -9.23
CA LEU A 267 -13.74 3.82 -8.46
C LEU A 267 -12.76 4.70 -9.25
N LEU A 268 -12.62 4.51 -10.57
CA LEU A 268 -11.78 5.37 -11.41
C LEU A 268 -12.36 6.79 -11.57
N ALA A 269 -13.70 6.93 -11.61
CA ALA A 269 -14.36 8.23 -11.57
C ALA A 269 -14.07 8.97 -10.26
N LEU A 270 -14.16 8.27 -9.12
CA LEU A 270 -13.75 8.82 -7.82
C LEU A 270 -12.26 9.18 -7.81
N ALA A 271 -11.38 8.33 -8.35
CA ALA A 271 -9.94 8.59 -8.45
C ALA A 271 -9.66 9.87 -9.26
N THR A 272 -10.44 10.11 -10.33
CA THR A 272 -10.34 11.33 -11.15
C THR A 272 -10.77 12.56 -10.35
N ALA A 273 -11.86 12.48 -9.58
CA ALA A 273 -12.27 13.55 -8.68
C ALA A 273 -11.20 13.83 -7.61
N GLN A 274 -10.64 12.80 -6.99
CA GLN A 274 -9.58 12.95 -5.99
C GLN A 274 -8.30 13.55 -6.57
N LEU A 275 -7.94 13.20 -7.80
CA LEU A 275 -6.84 13.85 -8.52
C LEU A 275 -7.12 15.34 -8.72
N GLY A 276 -8.31 15.70 -9.23
CA GLY A 276 -8.74 17.09 -9.39
C GLY A 276 -8.64 17.87 -8.08
N LEU A 277 -9.15 17.30 -6.99
CA LEU A 277 -9.08 17.89 -5.65
C LEU A 277 -7.63 18.06 -5.17
N ALA A 278 -6.79 17.05 -5.38
CA ALA A 278 -5.38 17.11 -5.02
C ALA A 278 -4.65 18.25 -5.76
N LEU A 279 -4.93 18.43 -7.05
CA LEU A 279 -4.38 19.53 -7.85
C LEU A 279 -4.89 20.91 -7.38
N LEU A 280 -6.18 21.03 -7.04
CA LEU A 280 -6.78 22.27 -6.52
C LEU A 280 -6.17 22.68 -5.18
N LEU A 281 -5.92 21.72 -4.30
CA LEU A 281 -5.39 21.97 -2.96
C LEU A 281 -3.86 22.12 -2.92
N ARG A 282 -3.17 21.91 -4.05
CA ARG A 282 -1.71 21.87 -4.09
C ARG A 282 -1.06 23.15 -3.54
N ASP A 283 -1.47 24.32 -4.01
CA ASP A 283 -0.84 25.58 -3.60
C ASP A 283 -1.14 25.93 -2.13
N ALA A 284 -2.33 25.60 -1.65
CA ALA A 284 -2.68 25.76 -0.24
C ALA A 284 -1.84 24.81 0.65
N GLY A 285 -1.67 23.55 0.21
CA GLY A 285 -0.82 22.57 0.86
C GLY A 285 0.63 23.01 0.93
N GLU A 286 1.21 23.46 -0.20
CA GLU A 286 2.58 23.98 -0.24
C GLU A 286 2.79 25.20 0.67
N ARG A 287 1.86 26.17 0.66
CA ARG A 287 1.92 27.32 1.58
C ARG A 287 1.88 26.91 3.06
N ARG A 288 1.00 25.97 3.42
CA ARG A 288 0.89 25.46 4.79
C ARG A 288 2.18 24.78 5.26
N LEU A 289 2.79 24.01 4.36
CA LEU A 289 3.99 23.22 4.65
C LEU A 289 5.31 24.02 4.59
N ARG A 290 5.25 25.29 4.25
CA ARG A 290 6.39 26.21 4.50
C ARG A 290 6.64 26.41 5.99
N ARG A 291 5.61 26.25 6.83
CA ARG A 291 5.73 26.29 8.29
C ARG A 291 6.42 25.03 8.79
N LEU A 292 7.41 25.18 9.67
CA LEU A 292 8.26 24.08 10.15
C LEU A 292 7.46 23.00 10.90
N GLY A 293 6.52 23.36 11.78
CA GLY A 293 5.73 22.41 12.57
C GLY A 293 4.92 21.44 11.72
N PRO A 294 4.01 21.90 10.83
CA PRO A 294 3.26 21.01 9.93
C PRO A 294 4.17 20.14 9.05
N TRP A 295 5.30 20.72 8.56
CA TRP A 295 6.23 19.96 7.74
C TRP A 295 6.95 18.86 8.53
N MET A 296 7.36 19.12 9.76
CA MET A 296 7.93 18.11 10.65
C MET A 296 6.94 16.95 10.93
N ALA A 297 5.66 17.25 11.14
CA ALA A 297 4.63 16.24 11.33
C ALA A 297 4.48 15.33 10.09
N VAL A 298 4.45 15.91 8.89
CA VAL A 298 4.41 15.15 7.62
C VAL A 298 5.65 14.27 7.46
N ILE A 299 6.84 14.78 7.75
CA ILE A 299 8.08 13.98 7.69
C ILE A 299 8.01 12.82 8.70
N ALA A 300 7.56 13.08 9.93
CA ALA A 300 7.46 12.06 10.96
C ALA A 300 6.59 10.89 10.51
N VAL A 301 5.38 11.16 9.99
CA VAL A 301 4.47 10.13 9.47
C VAL A 301 5.10 9.39 8.29
N ASN A 302 5.64 10.10 7.31
CA ASN A 302 6.24 9.47 6.12
C ASN A 302 7.49 8.63 6.43
N THR A 303 8.19 8.90 7.54
CA THR A 303 9.36 8.12 7.96
C THR A 303 9.01 6.71 8.44
N VAL A 304 7.78 6.49 8.88
CA VAL A 304 7.29 5.22 9.44
C VAL A 304 6.03 4.70 8.73
N ILE A 305 5.74 5.23 7.54
CA ILE A 305 4.46 5.00 6.84
C ILE A 305 4.20 3.52 6.55
N MET A 306 5.23 2.75 6.16
CA MET A 306 5.10 1.32 5.90
C MET A 306 4.86 0.54 7.18
N THR A 307 5.50 0.94 8.28
CA THR A 307 5.25 0.34 9.59
C THR A 307 3.82 0.59 10.04
N VAL A 308 3.33 1.83 9.93
CA VAL A 308 1.93 2.18 10.24
C VAL A 308 0.97 1.37 9.38
N LEU A 309 1.19 1.33 8.05
CA LEU A 309 0.35 0.56 7.11
C LEU A 309 0.27 -0.92 7.47
N LEU A 310 1.39 -1.53 7.79
CA LEU A 310 1.47 -2.98 8.01
C LEU A 310 0.95 -3.40 9.39
N TRP A 311 1.14 -2.57 10.42
CA TRP A 311 0.90 -2.97 11.81
C TRP A 311 -0.42 -2.47 12.39
N HIS A 312 -1.19 -1.58 11.71
CA HIS A 312 -2.43 -1.05 12.30
C HIS A 312 -3.49 -2.13 12.53
N MET A 313 -3.57 -3.15 11.66
CA MET A 313 -4.48 -4.26 11.86
C MET A 313 -3.99 -5.24 12.94
N SER A 314 -2.67 -5.43 13.07
CA SER A 314 -2.10 -6.17 14.20
C SER A 314 -2.37 -5.47 15.53
N ALA A 315 -2.32 -4.12 15.58
CA ALA A 315 -2.71 -3.36 16.75
C ALA A 315 -4.19 -3.60 17.11
N PHE A 316 -5.06 -3.60 16.10
CA PHE A 316 -6.48 -3.93 16.28
C PHE A 316 -6.66 -5.33 16.87
N VAL A 317 -6.01 -6.34 16.31
CA VAL A 317 -6.10 -7.74 16.80
C VAL A 317 -5.63 -7.84 18.25
N VAL A 318 -4.46 -7.25 18.59
CA VAL A 318 -3.93 -7.30 19.97
C VAL A 318 -4.91 -6.65 20.96
N VAL A 319 -5.45 -5.47 20.63
CA VAL A 319 -6.41 -4.79 21.52
C VAL A 319 -7.70 -5.59 21.62
N ALA A 320 -8.24 -6.11 20.50
CA ALA A 320 -9.45 -6.91 20.51
C ALA A 320 -9.29 -8.16 21.40
N VAL A 321 -8.21 -8.92 21.21
CA VAL A 321 -7.93 -10.12 22.02
C VAL A 321 -7.75 -9.75 23.49
N THR A 322 -6.96 -8.72 23.82
CA THR A 322 -6.67 -8.35 25.20
C THR A 322 -7.92 -7.85 25.93
N VAL A 323 -8.72 -7.00 25.29
CA VAL A 323 -9.89 -6.38 25.89
C VAL A 323 -11.03 -7.36 26.04
N TYR A 324 -11.29 -8.19 25.02
CA TYR A 324 -12.45 -9.09 25.02
C TYR A 324 -12.15 -10.46 25.64
N ALA A 325 -10.94 -10.99 25.50
CA ALA A 325 -10.58 -12.25 26.16
C ALA A 325 -10.45 -12.13 27.67
N THR A 326 -10.14 -10.92 28.19
CA THR A 326 -10.07 -10.66 29.65
C THR A 326 -11.43 -10.32 30.28
N GLY A 327 -12.48 -10.16 29.46
CA GLY A 327 -13.80 -9.75 29.94
C GLY A 327 -13.86 -8.34 30.51
N LEU A 328 -12.82 -7.52 30.32
CA LEU A 328 -12.76 -6.12 30.81
C LEU A 328 -13.87 -5.25 30.22
N PHE A 329 -14.36 -5.59 29.05
CA PHE A 329 -15.50 -4.93 28.42
C PHE A 329 -16.50 -5.98 27.93
N PRO A 330 -17.80 -5.76 28.11
CA PRO A 330 -18.80 -6.63 27.51
C PRO A 330 -18.68 -6.53 25.98
N LEU A 331 -18.72 -7.68 25.31
CA LEU A 331 -18.79 -7.73 23.86
C LEU A 331 -20.03 -6.96 23.39
N PRO A 332 -19.89 -6.02 22.45
CA PRO A 332 -21.06 -5.33 21.93
C PRO A 332 -22.00 -6.36 21.29
N ARG A 333 -23.28 -6.29 21.63
CA ARG A 333 -24.31 -7.04 20.91
C ARG A 333 -24.45 -6.46 19.50
N PRO A 334 -24.87 -7.28 18.49
CA PRO A 334 -25.12 -6.78 17.15
C PRO A 334 -25.98 -5.50 17.18
N PRO A 335 -25.68 -4.50 16.38
CA PRO A 335 -26.12 -3.14 16.61
C PRO A 335 -27.60 -2.96 16.33
N GLY A 336 -28.36 -2.68 17.37
CA GLY A 336 -29.60 -1.91 17.26
C GLY A 336 -29.45 -0.44 17.65
N ALA A 337 -28.28 -0.02 18.18
CA ALA A 337 -28.11 1.34 18.72
C ALA A 337 -26.81 1.97 18.21
N THR A 338 -26.97 2.84 17.25
CA THR A 338 -25.89 3.40 16.44
C THR A 338 -25.09 4.50 17.13
N GLU A 339 -25.72 5.35 17.93
CA GLU A 339 -25.06 6.54 18.52
C GLU A 339 -24.14 6.17 19.69
N ALA A 340 -24.58 5.30 20.58
CA ALA A 340 -23.78 4.83 21.72
C ALA A 340 -22.52 4.07 21.21
N TRP A 341 -22.63 3.28 20.14
CA TRP A 341 -21.52 2.58 19.54
C TRP A 341 -20.47 3.53 18.98
N LEU A 342 -20.86 4.64 18.32
CA LEU A 342 -19.94 5.64 17.82
C LEU A 342 -19.16 6.34 18.96
N LEU A 343 -19.81 6.60 20.08
CA LEU A 343 -19.15 7.20 21.26
C LEU A 343 -18.08 6.26 21.84
N TRP A 344 -18.36 4.95 21.89
CA TRP A 344 -17.38 3.95 22.36
C TRP A 344 -16.16 3.82 21.42
N LYS A 345 -16.28 4.21 20.16
CA LYS A 345 -15.13 4.21 19.23
C LYS A 345 -14.03 5.21 19.63
N LEU A 346 -14.36 6.31 20.30
CA LEU A 346 -13.33 7.31 20.67
C LEU A 346 -12.27 6.75 21.64
N PRO A 347 -12.65 6.17 22.83
CA PRO A 347 -11.65 5.54 23.70
C PRO A 347 -10.95 4.36 23.02
N TRP A 348 -11.66 3.61 22.16
CA TRP A 348 -11.09 2.51 21.39
C TRP A 348 -9.98 2.98 20.46
N LEU A 349 -10.21 4.07 19.71
CA LEU A 349 -9.18 4.67 18.82
C LEU A 349 -7.97 5.15 19.60
N ALA A 350 -8.15 5.68 20.81
CA ALA A 350 -7.03 6.10 21.66
C ALA A 350 -6.15 4.91 22.06
N VAL A 351 -6.75 3.81 22.53
CA VAL A 351 -6.01 2.59 22.91
C VAL A 351 -5.29 1.99 21.70
N LEU A 352 -5.97 1.89 20.55
CA LEU A 352 -5.37 1.40 19.30
C LEU A 352 -4.18 2.26 18.87
N SER A 353 -4.28 3.58 19.03
CA SER A 353 -3.19 4.51 18.69
C SER A 353 -1.96 4.31 19.58
N VAL A 354 -2.16 4.04 20.87
CA VAL A 354 -1.05 3.72 21.81
C VAL A 354 -0.37 2.42 21.41
N VAL A 355 -1.14 1.35 21.14
CA VAL A 355 -0.58 0.05 20.74
C VAL A 355 0.12 0.14 19.40
N LEU A 356 -0.46 0.86 18.41
CA LEU A 356 0.22 1.12 17.14
C LEU A 356 1.51 1.93 17.35
N GLY A 357 1.50 2.92 18.24
CA GLY A 357 2.68 3.67 18.64
C GLY A 357 3.80 2.77 19.17
N ALA A 358 3.46 1.78 20.00
CA ALA A 358 4.41 0.78 20.48
C ALA A 358 5.00 -0.06 19.33
N PHE A 359 4.15 -0.54 18.39
CA PHE A 359 4.65 -1.23 17.20
C PHE A 359 5.56 -0.36 16.33
N VAL A 360 5.23 0.91 16.16
CA VAL A 360 6.07 1.87 15.43
C VAL A 360 7.41 2.09 16.15
N ALA A 361 7.43 2.14 17.48
CA ALA A 361 8.66 2.27 18.25
C ALA A 361 9.59 1.06 18.07
N VAL A 362 9.04 -0.15 18.01
CA VAL A 362 9.78 -1.40 17.84
C VAL A 362 10.19 -1.60 16.37
N PHE A 363 9.22 -1.67 15.48
CA PHE A 363 9.41 -2.09 14.08
C PHE A 363 9.77 -0.95 13.13
N GLY A 364 9.47 0.31 13.45
CA GLY A 364 9.85 1.48 12.65
C GLY A 364 11.37 1.64 12.49
N ARG A 365 12.16 1.00 13.36
CA ARG A 365 13.62 0.93 13.21
C ARG A 365 14.05 0.15 11.97
N ILE A 366 13.25 -0.84 11.54
CA ILE A 366 13.53 -1.65 10.34
C ILE A 366 13.36 -0.79 9.09
N GLU A 367 12.32 0.04 9.05
CA GLU A 367 12.03 0.97 7.95
C GLU A 367 13.08 2.10 7.89
N ARG A 368 13.39 2.71 9.05
CA ARG A 368 14.35 3.82 9.16
C ARG A 368 15.80 3.43 8.87
N ARG A 369 16.16 2.15 9.02
CA ARG A 369 17.45 1.61 8.58
C ARG A 369 17.47 1.51 7.07
N GLY A 370 17.44 2.66 6.37
CA GLY A 370 17.65 2.73 4.92
C GLY A 370 18.94 2.03 4.49
N PRO A 371 19.10 1.76 3.20
CA PRO A 371 20.33 1.15 2.70
C PRO A 371 21.51 2.01 3.07
N ARG A 372 22.39 1.52 3.93
CA ARG A 372 23.70 2.13 4.19
C ARG A 372 24.49 2.09 2.89
N ARG A 373 24.40 3.16 2.08
CA ARG A 373 25.40 3.46 1.07
C ARG A 373 26.64 3.92 1.82
N GLY A 374 27.68 3.13 1.83
CA GLY A 374 28.96 3.54 2.39
C GLY A 374 29.56 2.70 3.50
N ALA A 375 28.86 1.73 4.11
CA ALA A 375 29.59 0.65 4.74
C ALA A 375 30.17 -0.17 3.59
N ALA A 376 31.50 -0.22 3.49
CA ALA A 376 32.20 -1.16 2.65
C ALA A 376 31.44 -2.48 2.74
N ALA A 377 30.94 -2.96 1.62
CA ALA A 377 30.19 -4.19 1.58
C ALA A 377 31.07 -5.21 2.28
N SER A 378 30.74 -5.54 3.53
CA SER A 378 31.19 -6.78 4.10
C SER A 378 30.75 -7.80 3.08
N ARG A 379 31.71 -8.20 2.21
CA ARG A 379 31.50 -9.15 1.15
C ARG A 379 30.95 -10.37 1.85
N SER A 380 29.64 -10.50 1.87
CA SER A 380 29.00 -11.70 2.37
C SER A 380 29.62 -12.82 1.55
N ARG A 381 30.38 -13.69 2.22
CA ARG A 381 31.02 -14.86 1.61
C ARG A 381 30.07 -15.74 0.82
N TRP A 382 28.77 -15.45 0.89
CA TRP A 382 27.65 -16.18 0.32
C TRP A 382 27.04 -15.57 -0.95
N THR A 383 27.48 -14.37 -1.44
CA THR A 383 26.97 -13.85 -2.71
C THR A 383 27.73 -14.49 -3.86
N PRO A 384 27.07 -15.29 -4.74
CA PRO A 384 27.74 -15.89 -5.88
C PRO A 384 28.31 -14.79 -6.78
N ARG A 385 29.59 -14.86 -7.09
CA ARG A 385 30.26 -13.94 -8.05
C ARG A 385 29.53 -13.87 -9.40
N ALA A 386 28.80 -14.93 -9.76
CA ALA A 386 27.97 -15.01 -10.96
C ALA A 386 26.86 -13.93 -11.02
N LEU A 387 26.33 -13.46 -9.87
CA LEU A 387 25.32 -12.40 -9.84
C LEU A 387 25.85 -11.01 -10.25
N GLY A 388 27.15 -10.84 -10.45
CA GLY A 388 27.76 -9.68 -11.07
C GLY A 388 27.46 -9.55 -12.58
N ARG A 389 26.99 -10.64 -13.24
CA ARG A 389 26.58 -10.63 -14.66
C ARG A 389 25.22 -9.96 -14.81
N PRO A 390 25.08 -8.90 -15.64
CA PRO A 390 23.84 -8.10 -15.74
C PRO A 390 22.60 -8.93 -16.07
N ARG A 391 22.68 -9.86 -17.02
CA ARG A 391 21.56 -10.73 -17.42
C ARG A 391 21.09 -11.62 -16.26
N LEU A 392 22.02 -12.28 -15.57
CA LEU A 392 21.68 -13.15 -14.43
C LEU A 392 21.06 -12.35 -13.30
N ARG A 393 21.59 -11.15 -13.02
CA ARG A 393 21.04 -10.26 -11.99
C ARG A 393 19.61 -9.82 -12.33
N ALA A 394 19.33 -9.44 -13.57
CA ALA A 394 17.99 -9.10 -14.05
C ALA A 394 17.02 -10.30 -13.89
N THR A 395 17.44 -11.51 -14.29
CA THR A 395 16.65 -12.73 -14.13
C THR A 395 16.34 -13.01 -12.65
N VAL A 396 17.36 -12.96 -11.79
CA VAL A 396 17.15 -13.18 -10.34
C VAL A 396 16.26 -12.10 -9.72
N THR A 397 16.36 -10.85 -10.17
CA THR A 397 15.47 -9.76 -9.74
C THR A 397 14.02 -10.05 -10.16
N THR A 398 13.80 -10.45 -11.41
CA THR A 398 12.45 -10.80 -11.92
C THR A 398 11.85 -11.99 -11.18
N LEU A 399 12.63 -13.07 -11.00
CA LEU A 399 12.19 -14.25 -10.25
C LEU A 399 11.91 -13.92 -8.79
N GLY A 400 12.73 -13.06 -8.17
CA GLY A 400 12.53 -12.60 -6.82
C GLY A 400 11.23 -11.77 -6.65
N TYR A 401 10.93 -10.91 -7.62
CA TYR A 401 9.64 -10.18 -7.64
C TYR A 401 8.48 -11.14 -7.84
N ALA A 402 8.56 -12.04 -8.83
CA ALA A 402 7.50 -13.02 -9.10
C ALA A 402 7.21 -13.89 -7.87
N ALA A 403 8.24 -14.42 -7.22
CA ALA A 403 8.09 -15.22 -6.00
C ALA A 403 7.49 -14.40 -4.84
N ALA A 404 7.94 -13.14 -4.63
CA ALA A 404 7.39 -12.28 -3.59
C ALA A 404 5.90 -11.97 -3.85
N VAL A 405 5.52 -11.68 -5.11
CA VAL A 405 4.14 -11.43 -5.53
C VAL A 405 3.28 -12.69 -5.35
N LEU A 406 3.74 -13.85 -5.82
CA LEU A 406 3.00 -15.12 -5.71
C LEU A 406 2.82 -15.53 -4.24
N GLY A 407 3.86 -15.37 -3.41
CA GLY A 407 3.76 -15.64 -1.98
C GLY A 407 2.75 -14.72 -1.29
N LEU A 408 2.77 -13.41 -1.58
CA LEU A 408 1.77 -12.47 -1.06
C LEU A 408 0.35 -12.77 -1.58
N LEU A 409 0.22 -13.15 -2.83
CA LEU A 409 -1.07 -13.55 -3.41
C LEU A 409 -1.62 -14.77 -2.65
N GLY A 410 -0.79 -15.79 -2.41
CA GLY A 410 -1.20 -16.97 -1.66
C GLY A 410 -1.65 -16.63 -0.23
N VAL A 411 -1.01 -15.66 0.43
CA VAL A 411 -1.45 -15.16 1.74
C VAL A 411 -2.76 -14.37 1.63
N ALA A 412 -2.88 -13.50 0.62
CA ALA A 412 -4.04 -12.61 0.48
C ALA A 412 -5.35 -13.36 0.15
N VAL A 413 -5.27 -14.47 -0.60
CA VAL A 413 -6.45 -15.27 -0.99
C VAL A 413 -6.80 -16.36 0.02
N ALA A 414 -5.98 -16.57 1.04
CA ALA A 414 -6.10 -17.69 1.96
C ALA A 414 -7.35 -17.64 2.86
N GLY A 415 -7.94 -16.46 3.10
CA GLY A 415 -9.12 -16.34 3.98
C GLY A 415 -8.82 -16.61 5.47
N PRO A 416 -9.87 -16.63 6.32
CA PRO A 416 -9.75 -16.76 7.77
C PRO A 416 -9.68 -18.21 8.28
N ALA A 417 -9.52 -19.22 7.41
CA ALA A 417 -9.48 -20.63 7.79
C ALA A 417 -8.21 -20.98 8.59
N ASP A 418 -8.19 -22.17 9.18
CA ASP A 418 -6.97 -22.72 9.79
C ASP A 418 -5.97 -23.13 8.70
N HIS A 419 -4.82 -22.46 8.67
CA HIS A 419 -3.72 -22.71 7.75
C HIS A 419 -2.53 -23.43 8.45
N GLY A 420 -2.82 -24.19 9.51
CA GLY A 420 -1.83 -24.93 10.27
C GLY A 420 -1.09 -24.10 11.34
N PRO A 421 0.03 -24.61 11.88
CA PRO A 421 0.65 -24.05 13.09
C PRO A 421 1.17 -22.63 12.93
N LEU A 422 1.44 -22.18 11.72
CA LEU A 422 1.94 -20.82 11.45
C LEU A 422 0.81 -19.80 11.23
N GLY A 423 -0.47 -20.23 11.21
CA GLY A 423 -1.62 -19.37 10.91
C GLY A 423 -1.63 -18.78 9.50
N LEU A 424 -0.65 -19.12 8.68
CA LEU A 424 -0.46 -18.69 7.29
C LEU A 424 -0.21 -19.92 6.42
N PRO A 425 -0.62 -19.93 5.12
CA PRO A 425 -0.26 -20.99 4.21
C PRO A 425 1.26 -21.13 4.11
N ALA A 426 1.81 -22.24 4.62
CA ALA A 426 3.27 -22.45 4.74
C ALA A 426 3.99 -22.33 3.39
N ALA A 427 3.37 -22.87 2.31
CA ALA A 427 3.92 -22.75 0.96
C ALA A 427 3.99 -21.29 0.48
N ALA A 428 2.94 -20.51 0.71
CA ALA A 428 2.90 -19.09 0.33
C ALA A 428 3.95 -18.28 1.09
N LEU A 429 4.09 -18.51 2.41
CA LEU A 429 5.12 -17.91 3.24
C LEU A 429 6.53 -18.28 2.75
N ALA A 430 6.78 -19.56 2.45
CA ALA A 430 8.07 -20.03 1.95
C ALA A 430 8.44 -19.39 0.60
N VAL A 431 7.48 -19.32 -0.34
CA VAL A 431 7.65 -18.68 -1.65
C VAL A 431 7.96 -17.20 -1.50
N PHE A 432 7.24 -16.48 -0.60
CA PHE A 432 7.53 -15.07 -0.31
C PHE A 432 8.95 -14.88 0.26
N LEU A 433 9.34 -15.70 1.25
CA LEU A 433 10.65 -15.60 1.87
C LEU A 433 11.78 -15.94 0.88
N ALA A 434 11.58 -16.92 0.00
CA ALA A 434 12.50 -17.21 -1.11
C ALA A 434 12.64 -16.00 -2.06
N GLY A 435 11.53 -15.38 -2.45
CA GLY A 435 11.54 -14.14 -3.24
C GLY A 435 12.30 -13.01 -2.54
N ALA A 436 12.05 -12.79 -1.26
CA ALA A 436 12.75 -11.79 -0.46
C ALA A 436 14.27 -12.07 -0.37
N ALA A 437 14.66 -13.33 -0.24
CA ALA A 437 16.07 -13.76 -0.23
C ALA A 437 16.75 -13.51 -1.59
N LEU A 438 16.07 -13.84 -2.72
CA LEU A 438 16.58 -13.60 -4.07
C LEU A 438 16.78 -12.10 -4.31
N LEU A 439 15.81 -11.25 -3.97
CA LEU A 439 15.92 -9.79 -4.11
C LEU A 439 17.05 -9.23 -3.24
N ARG A 440 17.25 -9.77 -2.04
CA ARG A 440 18.35 -9.39 -1.16
C ARG A 440 19.71 -9.80 -1.75
N ALA A 441 19.83 -11.01 -2.31
CA ALA A 441 21.03 -11.51 -2.96
C ALA A 441 21.40 -10.68 -4.20
N ALA A 442 20.43 -10.41 -5.09
CA ALA A 442 20.60 -9.58 -6.28
C ALA A 442 21.07 -8.16 -5.94
N ARG A 443 20.60 -7.61 -4.80
CA ARG A 443 20.98 -6.28 -4.32
C ARG A 443 22.39 -6.25 -3.74
N ALA A 444 22.84 -7.31 -3.08
CA ALA A 444 24.18 -7.42 -2.49
C ALA A 444 25.27 -7.72 -3.52
N ALA A 445 24.89 -8.12 -4.75
CA ALA A 445 25.83 -8.43 -5.81
C ALA A 445 26.59 -7.17 -6.27
N PRO A 446 27.91 -7.26 -6.50
CA PRO A 446 28.70 -6.16 -7.00
C PRO A 446 28.21 -5.78 -8.42
N THR A 447 27.91 -4.51 -8.64
CA THR A 447 27.65 -3.98 -9.98
C THR A 447 28.99 -3.93 -10.71
N GLY A 448 29.14 -4.71 -11.77
CA GLY A 448 30.37 -4.83 -12.57
C GLY A 448 30.78 -3.58 -13.38
N ARG A 449 30.36 -2.39 -12.96
CA ARG A 449 30.91 -1.12 -13.42
C ARG A 449 32.03 -0.74 -12.47
N GLY A 450 33.25 -1.20 -12.80
CA GLY A 450 34.48 -0.71 -12.20
C GLY A 450 34.47 0.82 -12.24
N VAL A 451 34.81 1.42 -11.12
CA VAL A 451 35.36 2.76 -11.08
C VAL A 451 36.47 2.76 -12.12
N ALA A 452 36.27 3.49 -13.23
CA ALA A 452 37.41 3.87 -14.07
C ALA A 452 38.36 4.61 -13.12
N ASP A 453 39.51 4.07 -12.92
CA ASP A 453 40.58 4.66 -12.16
C ASP A 453 40.85 6.07 -12.77
N PRO A 454 40.66 7.17 -12.07
CA PRO A 454 40.91 8.49 -12.61
C PRO A 454 42.42 8.74 -12.86
N ASP A 455 43.28 7.85 -12.36
CA ASP A 455 44.72 7.91 -12.56
C ASP A 455 45.18 6.84 -13.53
N GLY A 456 45.07 7.13 -14.83
CA GLY A 456 45.70 6.37 -15.93
C GLY A 456 47.22 6.35 -15.83
N ARG A 457 47.78 5.68 -14.84
CA ARG A 457 49.22 5.36 -14.80
C ARG A 457 49.45 4.00 -15.43
N THR A 458 49.64 3.98 -16.74
CA THR A 458 50.45 2.97 -17.39
C THR A 458 51.91 3.20 -16.94
N GLY A 459 52.35 2.43 -15.98
CA GLY A 459 53.77 2.29 -15.67
C GLY A 459 54.42 1.26 -16.59
N PRO A 460 55.74 1.36 -16.85
CA PRO A 460 56.47 0.75 -17.93
C PRO A 460 56.53 -0.76 -17.89
#